data_a95fbf68acbc79b1d58370671e0db544
#
_entry.id   a95fbf68acbc79b1d58370671e0db544
#
_cell.length_a   1.000
_cell.length_b   1.000
_cell.length_c   1.000
_cell.angle_alpha   90.00
_cell.angle_beta   90.00
_cell.angle_gamma   90.00
#
_symmetry.space_group_name_H-M   'P 1'
#
loop_
_entity.id
_entity.type
_entity.pdbx_description
1 polymer ?
#
loop_
_entity_poly.entity_id
_entity_poly.type
_entity_poly.pdbx_seq_one_letter_code
_entity_poly.pdbx_strand_id
1 'polypeptide(L)'
;MSLSVGKNKISYNDPRLCEGQGLELQIFNKPQKMIRNTNVDVTNKALPFAKPMLADGTGNLVELFAGSRSVGSVAEAKGMNVFSVDWQKFDKIDLAIDIEELQTKDVPFIPDVVWASPDCTTYTIAAISTHRNGTEPKSDYAKKCDAVNKHFISLIDEWLLINPKMVFFIENPRGMMRKMPFMQRFKRHTVWYCTYGDDRAKPTDIWTNSEVWQPRPMCHNGNKNCHHQPAPRGSKTGTQGKKGSYNRSKIPTELCQEIIESSILAVV
;
A
#
# COMPACT_ATOMS: atom_id res chain seq x y z
N MET A 1 -59.26 11.31 -8.83
CA MET A 1 -58.68 12.42 -8.06
C MET A 1 -57.16 12.25 -8.11
N SER A 2 -56.51 13.01 -8.95
CA SER A 2 -55.06 12.99 -9.11
C SER A 2 -54.48 14.28 -8.50
N LEU A 3 -53.54 14.15 -7.59
CA LEU A 3 -52.79 15.27 -7.05
C LEU A 3 -51.42 15.28 -7.71
N SER A 4 -51.20 16.32 -8.50
CA SER A 4 -49.90 16.66 -9.07
C SER A 4 -49.07 17.48 -8.06
N VAL A 5 -47.84 17.08 -7.81
CA VAL A 5 -46.87 17.85 -7.01
C VAL A 5 -45.85 18.50 -7.96
N GLY A 6 -45.81 19.83 -7.90
CA GLY A 6 -45.03 20.66 -8.79
C GLY A 6 -43.52 20.58 -8.55
N LYS A 7 -42.78 20.72 -9.65
CA LYS A 7 -41.34 20.91 -9.68
C LYS A 7 -40.98 22.38 -9.44
N ASN A 8 -40.39 22.70 -8.32
CA ASN A 8 -39.77 24.02 -8.14
C ASN A 8 -38.32 23.97 -8.66
N LYS A 9 -38.08 24.66 -9.77
CA LYS A 9 -36.76 25.06 -10.20
C LYS A 9 -36.38 26.32 -9.46
N ILE A 10 -35.30 26.32 -8.70
CA ILE A 10 -34.66 27.51 -8.17
C ILE A 10 -33.57 27.91 -9.16
N SER A 11 -33.76 29.05 -9.81
CA SER A 11 -32.75 29.69 -10.64
C SER A 11 -31.98 30.69 -9.80
N TYR A 12 -30.69 30.53 -9.68
CA TYR A 12 -29.77 31.52 -9.09
C TYR A 12 -29.29 32.44 -10.20
N ASN A 13 -29.85 33.63 -10.28
CA ASN A 13 -29.25 34.79 -10.92
C ASN A 13 -29.88 36.03 -10.24
N ASP A 14 -29.21 36.57 -9.22
CA ASP A 14 -29.47 37.92 -8.68
C ASP A 14 -28.18 38.74 -8.80
N PRO A 15 -28.16 39.79 -9.63
CA PRO A 15 -26.93 40.57 -9.89
C PRO A 15 -26.70 41.75 -8.90
N ARG A 16 -27.15 41.68 -7.64
CA ARG A 16 -27.11 42.80 -6.70
C ARG A 16 -26.21 42.62 -5.48
N LEU A 17 -25.14 41.82 -5.56
CA LEU A 17 -24.15 41.73 -4.47
C LEU A 17 -22.73 41.96 -4.98
N CYS A 18 -22.48 43.15 -5.51
CA CYS A 18 -21.13 43.69 -5.69
C CYS A 18 -21.12 45.11 -5.12
N GLU A 19 -20.83 45.25 -3.83
CA GLU A 19 -20.25 46.49 -3.28
C GLU A 19 -19.50 46.18 -1.99
N GLY A 20 -18.24 46.29 -2.06
CA GLY A 20 -17.18 46.87 -1.27
C GLY A 20 -17.20 46.72 0.24
N GLN A 21 -16.27 45.96 0.80
CA GLN A 21 -15.49 46.43 1.96
C GLN A 21 -14.13 45.70 1.94
N GLY A 22 -13.09 46.49 1.71
CA GLY A 22 -11.70 46.08 1.84
C GLY A 22 -11.37 45.72 3.28
N LEU A 23 -10.93 44.50 3.52
CA LEU A 23 -10.28 44.12 4.77
C LEU A 23 -8.78 44.11 4.54
N GLU A 24 -8.12 45.14 5.07
CA GLU A 24 -6.65 45.19 5.21
C GLU A 24 -6.14 43.97 5.97
N LEU A 25 -5.28 43.20 5.33
CA LEU A 25 -4.46 42.19 5.97
C LEU A 25 -3.40 42.88 6.84
N GLN A 26 -3.66 43.03 8.12
CA GLN A 26 -2.60 43.33 9.08
C GLN A 26 -1.74 42.12 9.32
N ILE A 27 -0.53 42.16 8.75
CA ILE A 27 0.55 41.22 9.02
C ILE A 27 1.05 41.51 10.44
N PHE A 28 0.63 40.73 11.42
CA PHE A 28 1.24 40.70 12.75
C PHE A 28 2.53 39.88 12.73
N ASN A 29 3.65 40.55 12.40
CA ASN A 29 4.98 40.08 12.76
C ASN A 29 5.17 40.27 14.28
N LYS A 30 4.95 39.21 15.05
CA LYS A 30 5.52 39.09 16.40
C LYS A 30 6.60 37.99 16.37
N PRO A 31 7.83 38.29 16.85
CA PRO A 31 8.86 37.26 16.98
C PRO A 31 8.42 36.29 18.08
N GLN A 32 8.20 35.03 17.71
CA GLN A 32 8.02 33.96 18.70
C GLN A 32 9.35 33.78 19.42
N LYS A 33 9.36 34.11 20.73
CA LYS A 33 10.43 33.75 21.66
C LYS A 33 10.64 32.21 21.56
N MET A 34 11.83 31.81 21.19
CA MET A 34 12.30 30.43 21.38
C MET A 34 12.22 30.12 22.88
N ILE A 35 11.28 29.28 23.26
CA ILE A 35 11.29 28.62 24.55
C ILE A 35 12.33 27.52 24.46
N ARG A 36 13.56 27.83 24.85
CA ARG A 36 14.53 26.83 25.28
C ARG A 36 14.08 26.40 26.67
N ASN A 37 13.52 25.22 26.78
CA ASN A 37 13.60 24.31 27.92
C ASN A 37 12.59 23.21 27.71
N THR A 38 13.08 22.04 27.38
CA THR A 38 12.95 20.90 28.30
C THR A 38 14.07 19.95 27.95
N ASN A 39 14.95 19.72 28.90
CA ASN A 39 15.73 18.53 28.95
C ASN A 39 14.78 17.34 28.91
N VAL A 40 14.50 16.83 27.73
CA VAL A 40 14.02 15.47 27.57
C VAL A 40 15.25 14.63 27.89
N ASP A 41 15.26 14.11 29.09
CA ASP A 41 16.20 13.08 29.52
C ASP A 41 15.96 11.88 28.57
N VAL A 42 16.72 11.85 27.49
CA VAL A 42 16.81 10.68 26.58
C VAL A 42 17.69 9.67 27.34
N THR A 43 17.19 9.23 28.51
CA THR A 43 17.70 7.99 29.08
C THR A 43 17.35 6.91 28.10
N ASN A 44 18.39 6.44 27.43
CA ASN A 44 18.50 5.27 26.59
C ASN A 44 17.85 4.05 27.28
N LYS A 45 16.53 4.01 27.34
CA LYS A 45 15.79 2.75 27.47
C LYS A 45 15.80 2.15 26.08
N ALA A 46 16.88 1.43 25.76
CA ALA A 46 16.89 0.49 24.66
C ALA A 46 15.58 -0.29 24.72
N LEU A 47 14.73 -0.11 23.71
CA LEU A 47 13.55 -0.94 23.54
C LEU A 47 14.05 -2.40 23.51
N PRO A 48 13.46 -3.33 24.30
CA PRO A 48 14.02 -4.67 24.50
C PRO A 48 13.99 -5.58 23.29
N PHE A 49 13.70 -5.06 22.08
CA PHE A 49 13.41 -5.85 20.88
C PHE A 49 14.29 -5.57 19.67
N ALA A 50 15.34 -4.75 19.79
CA ALA A 50 16.30 -4.59 18.69
C ALA A 50 17.24 -5.81 18.65
N LYS A 51 16.81 -6.92 18.05
CA LYS A 51 17.74 -7.89 17.52
C LYS A 51 18.21 -7.38 16.17
N PRO A 52 19.49 -7.02 15.98
CA PRO A 52 20.01 -6.72 14.64
C PRO A 52 19.87 -7.98 13.78
N MET A 53 19.70 -7.79 12.46
CA MET A 53 19.80 -8.89 11.50
C MET A 53 21.11 -9.63 11.77
N LEU A 54 21.02 -10.89 12.16
CA LEU A 54 22.20 -11.70 12.42
C LEU A 54 22.79 -12.13 11.08
N ALA A 55 24.11 -12.22 11.03
CA ALA A 55 24.88 -12.69 9.87
C ALA A 55 24.54 -14.13 9.41
N ASP A 56 23.60 -14.79 10.10
CA ASP A 56 23.08 -16.12 9.86
C ASP A 56 21.82 -16.16 8.97
N GLY A 57 21.42 -15.03 8.37
CA GLY A 57 20.27 -14.97 7.48
C GLY A 57 18.91 -14.81 8.17
N THR A 58 18.88 -14.64 9.48
CA THR A 58 17.64 -14.40 10.24
C THR A 58 17.31 -12.91 10.29
N GLY A 59 16.61 -12.38 9.27
CA GLY A 59 16.02 -11.06 9.30
C GLY A 59 14.56 -11.11 9.80
N ASN A 60 14.00 -9.95 10.10
CA ASN A 60 12.63 -9.79 10.55
C ASN A 60 11.76 -9.24 9.42
N LEU A 61 10.70 -9.97 9.04
CA LEU A 61 9.74 -9.54 8.02
C LEU A 61 8.37 -9.28 8.65
N VAL A 62 7.79 -8.12 8.32
CA VAL A 62 6.38 -7.83 8.59
C VAL A 62 5.60 -7.91 7.28
N GLU A 63 4.57 -8.77 7.22
CA GLU A 63 3.67 -8.91 6.09
C GLU A 63 2.31 -8.32 6.44
N LEU A 64 2.00 -7.15 5.88
CA LEU A 64 0.72 -6.47 6.05
C LEU A 64 -0.24 -6.87 4.92
N PHE A 65 -1.54 -7.01 5.24
CA PHE A 65 -2.55 -7.53 4.32
C PHE A 65 -2.16 -8.93 3.82
N ALA A 66 -1.71 -9.75 4.76
CA ALA A 66 -0.97 -10.98 4.47
C ALA A 66 -1.81 -12.04 3.72
N GLY A 67 -3.13 -12.10 3.96
CA GLY A 67 -4.04 -13.00 3.26
C GLY A 67 -3.54 -14.44 3.17
N SER A 68 -3.02 -14.81 2.02
CA SER A 68 -2.47 -16.15 1.76
C SER A 68 -1.03 -16.34 2.24
N ARG A 69 -0.40 -15.32 2.83
CA ARG A 69 1.00 -15.32 3.27
C ARG A 69 1.98 -15.74 2.17
N SER A 70 1.76 -15.25 0.95
CA SER A 70 2.61 -15.61 -0.18
C SER A 70 4.07 -15.24 0.05
N VAL A 71 4.34 -14.08 0.62
CA VAL A 71 5.69 -13.58 0.91
C VAL A 71 6.19 -14.15 2.23
N GLY A 72 5.37 -14.12 3.29
CA GLY A 72 5.74 -14.64 4.60
C GLY A 72 6.16 -16.11 4.58
N SER A 73 5.43 -16.96 3.82
CA SER A 73 5.79 -18.38 3.69
C SER A 73 7.16 -18.60 3.02
N VAL A 74 7.53 -17.75 2.05
CA VAL A 74 8.85 -17.83 1.40
C VAL A 74 9.93 -17.29 2.34
N ALA A 75 9.65 -16.23 3.08
CA ALA A 75 10.58 -15.66 4.05
C ALA A 75 10.87 -16.64 5.20
N GLU A 76 9.83 -17.32 5.73
CA GLU A 76 10.00 -18.40 6.74
C GLU A 76 10.87 -19.55 6.19
N ALA A 77 10.65 -19.98 4.94
CA ALA A 77 11.46 -21.01 4.30
C ALA A 77 12.93 -20.61 4.11
N LYS A 78 13.22 -19.30 4.11
CA LYS A 78 14.58 -18.73 4.07
C LYS A 78 15.14 -18.44 5.48
N GLY A 79 14.43 -18.82 6.54
CA GLY A 79 14.88 -18.67 7.93
C GLY A 79 14.59 -17.30 8.57
N MET A 80 13.79 -16.43 7.93
CA MET A 80 13.40 -15.15 8.53
C MET A 80 12.33 -15.33 9.62
N ASN A 81 12.35 -14.45 10.62
CA ASN A 81 11.22 -14.27 11.53
C ASN A 81 10.13 -13.50 10.79
N VAL A 82 8.91 -14.03 10.77
CA VAL A 82 7.78 -13.41 10.07
C VAL A 82 6.68 -13.06 11.04
N PHE A 83 6.11 -11.86 10.90
CA PHE A 83 4.92 -11.43 11.59
C PHE A 83 3.89 -10.97 10.56
N SER A 84 2.81 -11.74 10.44
CA SER A 84 1.77 -11.55 9.42
C SER A 84 0.53 -10.93 10.04
N VAL A 85 0.07 -9.82 9.46
CA VAL A 85 -1.10 -9.06 9.90
C VAL A 85 -2.14 -9.02 8.79
N ASP A 86 -3.39 -9.33 9.13
CA ASP A 86 -4.54 -9.18 8.24
C ASP A 86 -5.80 -8.86 9.06
N TRP A 87 -6.79 -8.21 8.47
CA TRP A 87 -8.06 -7.96 9.16
C TRP A 87 -8.85 -9.24 9.40
N GLN A 88 -8.61 -10.28 8.58
CA GLN A 88 -9.27 -11.57 8.67
C GLN A 88 -8.30 -12.64 9.21
N LYS A 89 -8.78 -13.46 10.13
CA LYS A 89 -8.01 -14.58 10.70
C LYS A 89 -7.94 -15.73 9.69
N PHE A 90 -6.97 -15.62 8.75
CA PHE A 90 -6.56 -16.75 7.93
C PHE A 90 -5.56 -17.65 8.69
N ASP A 91 -5.22 -18.80 8.08
CA ASP A 91 -4.21 -19.68 8.66
C ASP A 91 -2.87 -18.95 8.83
N LYS A 92 -2.22 -19.14 9.98
CA LYS A 92 -0.92 -18.55 10.35
C LYS A 92 -0.87 -17.01 10.31
N ILE A 93 -1.99 -16.32 10.44
CA ILE A 93 -1.98 -14.88 10.73
C ILE A 93 -1.68 -14.69 12.20
N ASP A 94 -0.61 -13.96 12.51
CA ASP A 94 -0.16 -13.71 13.88
C ASP A 94 -1.10 -12.74 14.59
N LEU A 95 -1.44 -11.63 13.94
CA LEU A 95 -2.35 -10.62 14.47
C LEU A 95 -3.51 -10.36 13.48
N ALA A 96 -4.73 -10.68 13.93
CA ALA A 96 -5.96 -10.38 13.19
C ALA A 96 -6.53 -9.03 13.67
N ILE A 97 -6.27 -7.95 12.93
CA ILE A 97 -6.69 -6.58 13.24
C ILE A 97 -6.89 -5.79 11.94
N ASP A 98 -7.79 -4.81 11.96
CA ASP A 98 -7.84 -3.83 10.86
C ASP A 98 -6.53 -3.03 10.85
N ILE A 99 -5.90 -2.95 9.68
CA ILE A 99 -4.61 -2.25 9.56
C ILE A 99 -4.72 -0.78 9.99
N GLU A 100 -5.90 -0.16 9.90
CA GLU A 100 -6.14 1.20 10.39
C GLU A 100 -5.96 1.34 11.91
N GLU A 101 -6.07 0.24 12.66
CA GLU A 101 -5.89 0.20 14.11
C GLU A 101 -4.49 -0.26 14.53
N LEU A 102 -3.70 -0.84 13.61
CA LEU A 102 -2.37 -1.36 13.89
C LEU A 102 -1.42 -0.23 14.31
N GLN A 103 -0.59 -0.49 15.31
CA GLN A 103 0.48 0.40 15.74
C GLN A 103 1.83 -0.32 15.67
N THR A 104 2.91 0.41 15.50
CA THR A 104 4.27 -0.18 15.43
C THR A 104 4.65 -1.00 16.66
N LYS A 105 4.12 -0.65 17.83
CA LYS A 105 4.31 -1.39 19.10
C LYS A 105 3.62 -2.75 19.15
N ASP A 106 2.62 -3.01 18.28
CA ASP A 106 1.88 -4.27 18.23
C ASP A 106 2.69 -5.35 17.50
N VAL A 107 3.75 -4.95 16.80
CA VAL A 107 4.70 -5.84 16.14
C VAL A 107 5.82 -6.20 17.13
N PRO A 108 6.14 -7.50 17.33
CA PRO A 108 7.04 -7.94 18.40
C PRO A 108 8.53 -7.65 18.14
N PHE A 109 8.87 -7.06 17.00
CA PHE A 109 10.25 -6.71 16.61
C PHE A 109 10.27 -5.53 15.63
N ILE A 110 11.45 -4.94 15.45
CA ILE A 110 11.68 -3.95 14.40
C ILE A 110 11.93 -4.71 13.10
N PRO A 111 11.17 -4.42 12.01
CA PRO A 111 11.35 -5.11 10.74
C PRO A 111 12.63 -4.69 10.02
N ASP A 112 13.23 -5.65 9.30
CA ASP A 112 14.25 -5.43 8.28
C ASP A 112 13.60 -5.36 6.89
N VAL A 113 12.49 -6.06 6.73
CA VAL A 113 11.70 -6.06 5.51
C VAL A 113 10.22 -5.86 5.84
N VAL A 114 9.54 -4.98 5.11
CA VAL A 114 8.09 -4.83 5.16
C VAL A 114 7.50 -5.14 3.80
N TRP A 115 6.53 -6.04 3.75
CA TRP A 115 5.68 -6.27 2.60
C TRP A 115 4.25 -5.83 2.88
N ALA A 116 3.61 -5.13 1.93
CA ALA A 116 2.21 -4.72 2.03
C ALA A 116 1.47 -4.95 0.72
N SER A 117 0.33 -5.67 0.77
CA SER A 117 -0.56 -5.91 -0.39
C SER A 117 -1.96 -5.36 -0.11
N PRO A 118 -2.14 -4.03 -0.05
CA PRO A 118 -3.42 -3.43 0.32
C PRO A 118 -4.53 -3.72 -0.70
N ASP A 119 -5.79 -3.60 -0.25
CA ASP A 119 -6.95 -3.84 -1.10
C ASP A 119 -6.91 -3.01 -2.39
N CYS A 120 -7.00 -3.71 -3.50
CA CYS A 120 -6.95 -3.12 -4.84
C CYS A 120 -8.33 -2.74 -5.40
N THR A 121 -9.43 -3.10 -4.74
CA THR A 121 -10.79 -3.03 -5.30
C THR A 121 -11.13 -1.63 -5.82
N THR A 122 -10.85 -0.60 -5.03
CA THR A 122 -11.21 0.78 -5.38
C THR A 122 -10.21 1.45 -6.33
N TYR A 123 -9.10 0.78 -6.64
CA TYR A 123 -8.03 1.28 -7.53
C TYR A 123 -7.99 0.55 -8.88
N THR A 124 -8.73 -0.55 -9.04
CA THR A 124 -8.77 -1.29 -10.31
C THR A 124 -9.57 -0.56 -11.38
N ILE A 125 -9.14 -0.68 -12.65
CA ILE A 125 -9.84 -0.09 -13.79
C ILE A 125 -11.29 -0.57 -13.88
N ALA A 126 -11.56 -1.83 -13.49
CA ALA A 126 -12.88 -2.42 -13.57
C ALA A 126 -13.91 -1.80 -12.60
N ALA A 127 -13.48 -1.27 -11.46
CA ALA A 127 -14.35 -0.75 -10.41
C ALA A 127 -14.20 0.77 -10.16
N ILE A 128 -13.26 1.41 -10.86
CA ILE A 128 -12.90 2.80 -10.59
C ILE A 128 -14.08 3.77 -10.72
N SER A 129 -14.93 3.61 -11.73
CA SER A 129 -16.08 4.48 -11.97
C SER A 129 -17.12 4.42 -10.84
N THR A 130 -17.21 3.30 -10.14
CA THR A 130 -18.08 3.12 -8.97
C THR A 130 -17.51 3.83 -7.75
N HIS A 131 -16.20 3.79 -7.58
CA HIS A 131 -15.55 4.19 -6.32
C HIS A 131 -14.86 5.54 -6.38
N ARG A 132 -14.45 6.02 -7.58
CA ARG A 132 -13.61 7.21 -7.72
C ARG A 132 -14.01 8.11 -8.88
N ASN A 133 -13.65 9.38 -8.74
CA ASN A 133 -13.56 10.35 -9.82
C ASN A 133 -12.09 10.79 -9.94
N GLY A 134 -11.35 10.17 -10.88
CA GLY A 134 -9.90 10.30 -10.92
C GLY A 134 -9.26 9.77 -9.62
N THR A 135 -8.47 10.60 -8.94
CA THR A 135 -7.86 10.27 -7.64
C THR A 135 -8.81 10.47 -6.46
N GLU A 136 -9.89 11.24 -6.63
CA GLU A 136 -10.82 11.57 -5.56
C GLU A 136 -11.72 10.38 -5.20
N PRO A 137 -11.80 9.98 -3.91
CA PRO A 137 -12.67 8.91 -3.45
C PRO A 137 -14.13 9.38 -3.46
N LYS A 138 -15.00 8.61 -4.13
CA LYS A 138 -16.43 8.89 -4.31
C LYS A 138 -17.30 8.07 -3.36
N SER A 139 -16.92 6.83 -3.09
CA SER A 139 -17.61 5.94 -2.14
C SER A 139 -16.93 5.99 -0.77
N ASP A 140 -17.70 5.68 0.30
CA ASP A 140 -17.14 5.58 1.65
C ASP A 140 -16.11 4.46 1.75
N TYR A 141 -16.29 3.39 0.98
CA TYR A 141 -15.28 2.34 0.88
C TYR A 141 -13.95 2.84 0.29
N ALA A 142 -14.00 3.70 -0.74
CA ALA A 142 -12.78 4.30 -1.29
C ALA A 142 -12.11 5.27 -0.31
N LYS A 143 -12.90 6.01 0.48
CA LYS A 143 -12.37 6.88 1.55
C LYS A 143 -11.66 6.05 2.62
N LYS A 144 -12.29 4.92 3.05
CA LYS A 144 -11.67 3.98 3.98
C LYS A 144 -10.37 3.40 3.41
N CYS A 145 -10.37 2.92 2.17
CA CYS A 145 -9.16 2.40 1.52
C CYS A 145 -8.03 3.43 1.49
N ASP A 146 -8.34 4.71 1.22
CA ASP A 146 -7.33 5.79 1.23
C ASP A 146 -6.81 6.08 2.64
N ALA A 147 -7.67 6.02 3.67
CA ALA A 147 -7.28 6.19 5.07
C ALA A 147 -6.33 5.06 5.51
N VAL A 148 -6.72 3.80 5.27
CA VAL A 148 -5.90 2.61 5.56
C VAL A 148 -4.55 2.69 4.85
N ASN A 149 -4.52 3.10 3.56
CA ASN A 149 -3.27 3.21 2.82
C ASN A 149 -2.35 4.30 3.39
N LYS A 150 -2.88 5.45 3.75
CA LYS A 150 -2.10 6.52 4.40
C LYS A 150 -1.57 6.07 5.75
N HIS A 151 -2.37 5.31 6.50
CA HIS A 151 -1.99 4.81 7.81
C HIS A 151 -0.84 3.79 7.71
N PHE A 152 -0.95 2.73 6.90
CA PHE A 152 0.14 1.77 6.82
C PHE A 152 1.44 2.39 6.23
N ILE A 153 1.31 3.39 5.38
CA ILE A 153 2.47 4.17 4.90
C ILE A 153 3.12 4.93 6.07
N SER A 154 2.33 5.47 7.02
CA SER A 154 2.91 6.11 8.21
C SER A 154 3.62 5.11 9.12
N LEU A 155 3.13 3.87 9.23
CA LEU A 155 3.85 2.80 9.95
C LEU A 155 5.20 2.49 9.30
N ILE A 156 5.26 2.44 7.97
CA ILE A 156 6.52 2.27 7.23
C ILE A 156 7.48 3.42 7.56
N ASP A 157 6.99 4.67 7.56
CA ASP A 157 7.81 5.84 7.90
C ASP A 157 8.34 5.77 9.35
N GLU A 158 7.50 5.36 10.30
CA GLU A 158 7.90 5.18 11.70
C GLU A 158 8.99 4.11 11.84
N TRP A 159 8.84 2.96 11.18
CA TRP A 159 9.88 1.92 11.18
C TRP A 159 11.17 2.37 10.50
N LEU A 160 11.10 3.14 9.43
CA LEU A 160 12.29 3.71 8.76
C LEU A 160 13.05 4.71 9.66
N LEU A 161 12.35 5.42 10.56
CA LEU A 161 13.03 6.27 11.56
C LEU A 161 13.82 5.44 12.58
N ILE A 162 13.35 4.23 12.90
CA ILE A 162 14.01 3.33 13.85
C ILE A 162 15.08 2.49 13.16
N ASN A 163 14.78 1.95 11.98
CA ASN A 163 15.69 1.16 11.16
C ASN A 163 15.81 1.77 9.75
N PRO A 164 16.71 2.73 9.52
CA PRO A 164 16.90 3.36 8.22
C PRO A 164 17.37 2.41 7.10
N LYS A 165 17.85 1.21 7.45
CA LYS A 165 18.24 0.16 6.50
C LYS A 165 17.06 -0.74 6.09
N MET A 166 15.90 -0.60 6.72
CA MET A 166 14.70 -1.38 6.39
C MET A 166 14.33 -1.20 4.92
N VAL A 167 14.03 -2.31 4.26
CA VAL A 167 13.51 -2.31 2.89
C VAL A 167 12.01 -2.60 2.91
N PHE A 168 11.26 -1.85 2.12
CA PHE A 168 9.83 -2.12 1.99
C PHE A 168 9.41 -2.37 0.55
N PHE A 169 8.32 -3.10 0.39
CA PHE A 169 7.66 -3.36 -0.88
C PHE A 169 6.14 -3.22 -0.71
N ILE A 170 5.51 -2.41 -1.54
CA ILE A 170 4.06 -2.24 -1.58
C ILE A 170 3.57 -2.75 -2.93
N GLU A 171 2.70 -3.74 -2.92
CA GLU A 171 2.16 -4.38 -4.12
C GLU A 171 0.74 -3.91 -4.40
N ASN A 172 0.42 -3.58 -5.64
CA ASN A 172 -0.97 -3.44 -6.06
C ASN A 172 -1.09 -3.68 -7.58
N PRO A 173 -2.14 -4.34 -8.08
CA PRO A 173 -2.36 -4.47 -9.50
C PRO A 173 -2.31 -3.13 -10.21
N ARG A 174 -1.74 -3.10 -11.42
CA ARG A 174 -1.63 -1.88 -12.21
C ARG A 174 -2.98 -1.20 -12.39
N GLY A 175 -3.16 -0.05 -11.77
CA GLY A 175 -4.42 0.67 -11.75
C GLY A 175 -4.28 2.11 -11.27
N MET A 176 -5.29 2.63 -10.57
CA MET A 176 -5.32 4.01 -10.11
C MET A 176 -4.34 4.29 -8.97
N MET A 177 -3.96 3.28 -8.17
CA MET A 177 -3.06 3.49 -7.04
C MET A 177 -1.74 4.18 -7.44
N ARG A 178 -1.25 3.90 -8.68
CA ARG A 178 -0.07 4.58 -9.24
C ARG A 178 -0.21 6.10 -9.43
N LYS A 179 -1.44 6.62 -9.41
CA LYS A 179 -1.74 8.05 -9.58
C LYS A 179 -2.09 8.74 -8.25
N MET A 180 -2.22 7.95 -7.17
CA MET A 180 -2.58 8.51 -5.86
C MET A 180 -1.47 9.41 -5.32
N PRO A 181 -1.79 10.61 -4.80
CA PRO A 181 -0.78 11.56 -4.29
C PRO A 181 0.15 10.95 -3.24
N PHE A 182 -0.38 10.12 -2.33
CA PHE A 182 0.39 9.48 -1.25
C PHE A 182 1.40 8.43 -1.75
N MET A 183 1.28 7.96 -3.01
CA MET A 183 2.21 7.02 -3.62
C MET A 183 3.31 7.67 -4.47
N GLN A 184 3.21 8.98 -4.80
CA GLN A 184 4.10 9.62 -5.77
C GLN A 184 5.55 9.76 -5.28
N ARG A 185 5.78 9.73 -3.99
CA ARG A 185 7.14 9.83 -3.40
C ARG A 185 7.97 8.56 -3.53
N PHE A 186 7.35 7.41 -3.85
CA PHE A 186 8.02 6.13 -3.89
C PHE A 186 8.44 5.75 -5.31
N LYS A 187 9.64 5.16 -5.44
CA LYS A 187 10.11 4.53 -6.67
C LYS A 187 9.19 3.36 -7.01
N ARG A 188 8.69 3.30 -8.23
CA ARG A 188 7.77 2.27 -8.68
C ARG A 188 8.36 1.47 -9.82
N HIS A 189 8.22 0.16 -9.73
CA HIS A 189 8.44 -0.80 -10.79
C HIS A 189 7.12 -1.44 -11.23
N THR A 190 7.06 -1.95 -12.46
CA THR A 190 5.92 -2.75 -12.92
C THR A 190 6.44 -4.12 -13.29
N VAL A 191 5.88 -5.15 -12.67
CA VAL A 191 6.14 -6.56 -12.96
C VAL A 191 4.96 -7.19 -13.70
N TRP A 192 5.20 -8.31 -14.35
CA TRP A 192 4.16 -9.14 -14.93
C TRP A 192 4.26 -10.54 -14.32
N TYR A 193 3.19 -11.01 -13.69
CA TYR A 193 3.23 -12.27 -12.94
C TYR A 193 3.65 -13.46 -13.77
N CYS A 194 3.33 -13.47 -15.07
CA CYS A 194 3.79 -14.54 -15.98
C CYS A 194 5.31 -14.61 -16.15
N THR A 195 6.04 -13.53 -15.96
CA THR A 195 7.52 -13.57 -15.99
C THR A 195 8.10 -14.19 -14.72
N TYR A 196 7.25 -14.48 -13.74
CA TYR A 196 7.57 -15.16 -12.49
C TYR A 196 6.83 -16.50 -12.35
N GLY A 197 6.53 -17.16 -13.47
CA GLY A 197 5.96 -18.51 -13.51
C GLY A 197 4.44 -18.62 -13.31
N ASP A 198 3.71 -17.50 -13.18
CA ASP A 198 2.24 -17.53 -13.07
C ASP A 198 1.59 -17.63 -14.45
N ASP A 199 0.47 -18.35 -14.55
CA ASP A 199 -0.33 -18.45 -15.78
C ASP A 199 -1.02 -17.14 -16.17
N ARG A 200 -1.02 -16.15 -15.28
CA ARG A 200 -1.66 -14.85 -15.49
C ARG A 200 -0.69 -13.81 -16.00
N ALA A 201 -1.07 -13.15 -17.08
CA ALA A 201 -0.42 -11.90 -17.49
C ALA A 201 -0.91 -10.74 -16.59
N LYS A 202 -0.77 -10.84 -15.27
CA LYS A 202 -1.22 -9.81 -14.32
C LYS A 202 -0.15 -8.73 -14.17
N PRO A 203 -0.29 -7.56 -14.83
CA PRO A 203 0.62 -6.45 -14.59
C PRO A 203 0.37 -5.88 -13.19
N THR A 204 1.41 -5.75 -12.41
CA THR A 204 1.37 -5.36 -11.02
C THR A 204 2.43 -4.32 -10.74
N ASP A 205 2.10 -3.30 -9.99
CA ASP A 205 3.03 -2.26 -9.55
C ASP A 205 3.61 -2.64 -8.19
N ILE A 206 4.90 -2.41 -8.02
CA ILE A 206 5.63 -2.57 -6.77
C ILE A 206 6.36 -1.26 -6.48
N TRP A 207 6.04 -0.65 -5.34
CA TRP A 207 6.75 0.52 -4.83
C TRP A 207 7.72 0.08 -3.75
N THR A 208 8.95 0.59 -3.81
CA THR A 208 10.01 0.15 -2.90
C THR A 208 11.09 1.23 -2.74
N ASN A 209 11.85 1.16 -1.65
CA ASN A 209 13.10 1.86 -1.46
C ASN A 209 14.32 0.98 -1.77
N SER A 210 14.13 -0.26 -2.22
CA SER A 210 15.26 -1.14 -2.58
C SER A 210 16.02 -0.58 -3.77
N GLU A 211 17.34 -0.45 -3.62
CA GLU A 211 18.28 -0.13 -4.70
C GLU A 211 18.86 -1.39 -5.37
N VAL A 212 18.74 -2.54 -4.70
CA VAL A 212 19.31 -3.82 -5.16
C VAL A 212 18.35 -4.57 -6.07
N TRP A 213 17.07 -4.64 -5.68
CA TRP A 213 16.07 -5.39 -6.45
C TRP A 213 15.77 -4.73 -7.80
N GLN A 214 15.84 -5.54 -8.87
CA GLN A 214 15.47 -5.14 -10.22
C GLN A 214 14.43 -6.12 -10.78
N PRO A 215 13.31 -5.64 -11.34
CA PRO A 215 12.27 -6.52 -11.87
C PRO A 215 12.72 -7.21 -13.15
N ARG A 216 12.18 -8.40 -13.40
CA ARG A 216 12.33 -9.10 -14.68
C ARG A 216 11.71 -8.29 -15.82
N PRO A 217 12.14 -8.47 -17.08
CA PRO A 217 11.59 -7.79 -18.23
C PRO A 217 10.06 -7.91 -18.30
N MET A 218 9.40 -6.80 -18.67
CA MET A 218 7.93 -6.76 -18.78
C MET A 218 7.42 -7.65 -19.91
N CYS A 219 6.25 -8.23 -19.70
CA CYS A 219 5.48 -8.91 -20.73
C CYS A 219 4.32 -8.02 -21.22
N HIS A 220 3.46 -8.56 -22.09
CA HIS A 220 2.21 -7.93 -22.50
C HIS A 220 1.14 -8.99 -22.74
N ASN A 221 -0.13 -8.63 -22.62
CA ASN A 221 -1.23 -9.55 -22.89
C ASN A 221 -1.23 -9.99 -24.36
N GLY A 222 -1.39 -11.30 -24.58
CA GLY A 222 -1.35 -11.86 -25.93
C GLY A 222 0.05 -12.03 -26.52
N ASN A 223 1.10 -11.98 -25.71
CA ASN A 223 2.46 -12.33 -26.12
C ASN A 223 2.53 -13.82 -26.50
N LYS A 224 2.69 -14.10 -27.78
CA LYS A 224 2.73 -15.49 -28.31
C LYS A 224 3.95 -16.27 -27.83
N ASN A 225 4.99 -15.59 -27.37
CA ASN A 225 6.23 -16.22 -26.87
C ASN A 225 6.19 -16.43 -25.33
N CYS A 226 5.05 -16.19 -24.69
CA CYS A 226 4.88 -16.40 -23.26
C CYS A 226 3.82 -17.48 -23.01
N HIS A 227 4.02 -18.25 -21.96
CA HIS A 227 3.11 -19.35 -21.59
C HIS A 227 1.76 -18.89 -21.02
N HIS A 228 1.62 -17.62 -20.63
CA HIS A 228 0.39 -17.14 -20.00
C HIS A 228 -0.82 -17.23 -20.92
N GLN A 229 -1.97 -17.52 -20.32
CA GLN A 229 -3.24 -17.52 -21.03
C GLN A 229 -3.72 -16.07 -21.29
N PRO A 230 -4.00 -15.68 -22.53
CA PRO A 230 -4.56 -14.37 -22.80
C PRO A 230 -5.89 -14.16 -22.07
N ALA A 231 -6.07 -13.00 -21.42
CA ALA A 231 -7.35 -12.68 -20.80
C ALA A 231 -8.42 -12.55 -21.91
N PRO A 232 -9.60 -13.20 -21.76
CA PRO A 232 -10.69 -13.07 -22.72
C PRO A 232 -11.10 -11.60 -22.91
N ARG A 233 -11.42 -11.21 -24.14
CA ARG A 233 -11.96 -9.88 -24.41
C ARG A 233 -13.21 -9.63 -23.56
N GLY A 234 -13.30 -8.48 -22.92
CA GLY A 234 -14.41 -8.12 -22.04
C GLY A 234 -14.40 -8.82 -20.68
N SER A 235 -13.37 -9.59 -20.33
CA SER A 235 -13.19 -10.09 -18.99
C SER A 235 -13.07 -8.93 -18.00
N LYS A 236 -14.07 -8.79 -17.14
CA LYS A 236 -14.09 -7.76 -16.09
C LYS A 236 -13.01 -7.98 -15.01
N THR A 237 -12.48 -9.19 -14.92
CA THR A 237 -11.55 -9.57 -13.84
C THR A 237 -10.10 -9.62 -14.28
N GLY A 238 -9.80 -9.69 -15.58
CA GLY A 238 -8.42 -9.80 -16.08
C GLY A 238 -7.60 -10.98 -15.51
N THR A 239 -8.25 -11.92 -14.82
CA THR A 239 -7.62 -12.96 -14.01
C THR A 239 -7.93 -14.38 -14.50
N GLN A 240 -8.23 -14.55 -15.77
CA GLN A 240 -8.39 -15.82 -16.48
C GLN A 240 -9.23 -16.85 -15.70
N GLY A 241 -10.39 -16.41 -15.17
CA GLY A 241 -11.36 -17.31 -14.54
C GLY A 241 -11.00 -17.82 -13.14
N LYS A 242 -9.91 -17.37 -12.52
CA LYS A 242 -9.64 -17.72 -11.10
C LYS A 242 -10.75 -17.18 -10.19
N LYS A 243 -11.46 -18.09 -9.51
CA LYS A 243 -12.55 -17.77 -8.59
C LYS A 243 -11.99 -17.42 -7.20
N GLY A 244 -12.67 -16.47 -6.52
CA GLY A 244 -12.35 -16.04 -5.16
C GLY A 244 -11.21 -15.00 -5.09
N SER A 245 -11.38 -14.02 -4.19
CA SER A 245 -10.37 -12.95 -3.96
C SER A 245 -9.06 -13.54 -3.45
N TYR A 246 -9.14 -14.49 -2.52
CA TYR A 246 -7.99 -15.19 -1.95
C TYR A 246 -7.06 -15.81 -3.00
N ASN A 247 -7.61 -16.55 -3.99
CA ASN A 247 -6.78 -17.14 -5.06
C ASN A 247 -6.27 -16.11 -6.07
N ARG A 248 -6.96 -14.99 -6.22
CA ARG A 248 -6.53 -13.91 -7.11
C ARG A 248 -5.45 -13.02 -6.49
N SER A 249 -5.39 -12.95 -5.16
CA SER A 249 -4.39 -12.15 -4.45
C SER A 249 -3.02 -12.82 -4.34
N LYS A 250 -2.93 -14.14 -4.50
CA LYS A 250 -1.64 -14.87 -4.43
C LYS A 250 -0.59 -14.25 -5.34
N ILE A 251 0.60 -14.09 -4.77
CA ILE A 251 1.79 -13.56 -5.44
C ILE A 251 2.64 -14.74 -5.93
N PRO A 252 3.23 -14.68 -7.14
CA PRO A 252 4.07 -15.76 -7.65
C PRO A 252 5.24 -16.05 -6.71
N THR A 253 5.49 -17.34 -6.46
CA THR A 253 6.55 -17.77 -5.55
C THR A 253 7.93 -17.28 -5.99
N GLU A 254 8.23 -17.30 -7.30
CA GLU A 254 9.50 -16.79 -7.81
C GLU A 254 9.71 -15.31 -7.56
N LEU A 255 8.62 -14.49 -7.64
CA LEU A 255 8.69 -13.08 -7.30
C LEU A 255 8.98 -12.87 -5.81
N CYS A 256 8.32 -13.65 -4.95
CA CYS A 256 8.56 -13.61 -3.51
C CYS A 256 10.02 -14.01 -3.19
N GLN A 257 10.53 -15.05 -3.81
CA GLN A 257 11.91 -15.52 -3.63
C GLN A 257 12.91 -14.43 -4.03
N GLU A 258 12.76 -13.85 -5.22
CA GLU A 258 13.66 -12.82 -5.75
C GLU A 258 13.68 -11.57 -4.86
N ILE A 259 12.51 -11.15 -4.34
CA ILE A 259 12.40 -10.02 -3.42
C ILE A 259 13.08 -10.32 -2.09
N ILE A 260 12.83 -11.47 -1.49
CA ILE A 260 13.44 -11.84 -0.20
C ILE A 260 14.96 -12.00 -0.35
N GLU A 261 15.43 -12.64 -1.39
CA GLU A 261 16.88 -12.80 -1.64
C GLU A 261 17.58 -11.44 -1.84
N SER A 262 16.97 -10.54 -2.60
CA SER A 262 17.51 -9.18 -2.80
C SER A 262 17.50 -8.35 -1.51
N SER A 263 16.52 -8.58 -0.62
CA SER A 263 16.43 -7.88 0.66
C SER A 263 17.53 -8.34 1.63
N ILE A 264 17.85 -9.63 1.64
CA ILE A 264 18.96 -10.17 2.45
C ILE A 264 20.29 -9.56 1.98
N LEU A 265 20.50 -9.41 0.68
CA LEU A 265 21.71 -8.81 0.11
C LEU A 265 21.84 -7.31 0.40
N ALA A 266 20.74 -6.60 0.59
CA ALA A 266 20.75 -5.16 0.85
C ALA A 266 21.20 -4.81 2.28
N VAL A 267 21.17 -5.76 3.20
CA VAL A 267 21.44 -5.54 4.64
C VAL A 267 22.86 -5.97 5.03
N VAL A 268 23.52 -6.77 4.18
CA VAL A 268 24.93 -7.14 4.30
C VAL A 268 25.82 -6.04 3.71
#